data_b779137043d161200a3eb5f5ec98fbf1
#
_entry.id   b779137043d161200a3eb5f5ec98fbf1
#
_cell.length_a   1.000
_cell.length_b   1.000
_cell.length_c   1.000
_cell.angle_alpha   90.00
_cell.angle_beta   90.00
_cell.angle_gamma   90.00
#
_symmetry.space_group_name_H-M   'P 1'
#
loop_
_entity.id
_entity.type
_entity.pdbx_description
1 polymer ?
#
loop_
_entity_poly.entity_id
_entity_poly.type
_entity_poly.pdbx_seq_one_letter_code
_entity_poly.pdbx_strand_id
1 'polypeptide(L)'
;MKQWKEKGMEILFLLAACVSILAVILICVFLFANGIPGMAKIGVFKFLAGEKWKPGNDIYGILPMILGSIYVTVGAIIIGVPVGIFTAVFMAKFCPKKIYPYLKQAIDLLAGIPSVVYGFFGLVVIVPMVRELTDALHAVGDGTGILTASILLGLMILPTIIGVSESAIRAVPESYYEGSLALGADPIRSVFFATLPAAKSGIMAGVMTGIVLGIGRAIGETMAVIMIAGNQPRMPKGILQGVRTLTTNIAMEMGYAQDLHREALIATGVVLFVFVLIINLLFSVM
;
A
#
# COMPACT_ATOMS: atom_id res chain seq x y z
N MET A 1 -10.23 -43.74 15.90
CA MET A 1 -10.99 -42.66 15.25
C MET A 1 -10.32 -41.29 15.32
N LYS A 2 -9.67 -40.87 16.41
CA LYS A 2 -9.01 -39.57 16.56
C LYS A 2 -7.81 -39.42 15.61
N GLN A 3 -6.93 -40.39 15.53
CA GLN A 3 -5.74 -40.40 14.67
C GLN A 3 -6.07 -40.35 13.16
N TRP A 4 -7.17 -40.92 12.71
CA TRP A 4 -7.61 -40.87 11.31
C TRP A 4 -8.11 -39.45 10.92
N LYS A 5 -8.78 -38.79 11.85
CA LYS A 5 -9.20 -37.39 11.65
C LYS A 5 -7.99 -36.45 11.63
N GLU A 6 -7.00 -36.67 12.50
CA GLU A 6 -5.77 -35.88 12.55
C GLU A 6 -4.96 -36.05 11.26
N LYS A 7 -4.75 -37.29 10.78
CA LYS A 7 -4.10 -37.52 9.48
C LYS A 7 -4.88 -36.93 8.28
N GLY A 8 -6.21 -37.02 8.31
CA GLY A 8 -7.04 -36.40 7.27
C GLY A 8 -6.90 -34.89 7.23
N MET A 9 -6.85 -34.23 8.39
CA MET A 9 -6.60 -32.79 8.49
C MET A 9 -5.19 -32.41 8.05
N GLU A 10 -4.18 -33.17 8.42
CA GLU A 10 -2.79 -32.96 7.99
C GLU A 10 -2.65 -33.02 6.47
N ILE A 11 -3.25 -34.03 5.83
CA ILE A 11 -3.26 -34.15 4.36
C ILE A 11 -4.00 -32.97 3.72
N LEU A 12 -5.13 -32.55 4.29
CA LEU A 12 -5.90 -31.44 3.76
C LEU A 12 -5.11 -30.13 3.82
N PHE A 13 -4.41 -29.86 4.93
CA PHE A 13 -3.56 -28.68 5.06
C PHE A 13 -2.35 -28.75 4.12
N LEU A 14 -1.74 -29.93 3.96
CA LEU A 14 -0.65 -30.14 3.02
C LEU A 14 -1.11 -29.86 1.58
N LEU A 15 -2.26 -30.40 1.17
CA LEU A 15 -2.84 -30.15 -0.15
C LEU A 15 -3.13 -28.66 -0.37
N ALA A 16 -3.73 -27.99 0.61
CA ALA A 16 -4.01 -26.54 0.52
C ALA A 16 -2.72 -25.72 0.37
N ALA A 17 -1.67 -26.07 1.12
CA ALA A 17 -0.36 -25.43 1.00
C ALA A 17 0.27 -25.68 -0.39
N CYS A 18 0.24 -26.92 -0.88
CA CYS A 18 0.75 -27.27 -2.21
C CYS A 18 0.01 -26.52 -3.33
N VAL A 19 -1.33 -26.45 -3.25
CA VAL A 19 -2.15 -25.71 -4.22
C VAL A 19 -1.80 -24.21 -4.22
N SER A 20 -1.63 -23.62 -3.03
CA SER A 20 -1.26 -22.21 -2.90
C SER A 20 0.12 -21.91 -3.54
N ILE A 21 1.12 -22.76 -3.25
CA ILE A 21 2.47 -22.61 -3.83
C ILE A 21 2.42 -22.81 -5.34
N LEU A 22 1.71 -23.83 -5.82
CA LEU A 22 1.56 -24.11 -7.24
C LEU A 22 0.91 -22.92 -7.97
N ALA A 23 -0.15 -22.34 -7.40
CA ALA A 23 -0.81 -21.16 -7.97
C ALA A 23 0.15 -19.97 -8.12
N VAL A 24 0.96 -19.68 -7.10
CA VAL A 24 1.97 -18.61 -7.16
C VAL A 24 3.01 -18.91 -8.25
N ILE A 25 3.52 -20.14 -8.32
CA ILE A 25 4.49 -20.54 -9.36
C ILE A 25 3.88 -20.37 -10.74
N LEU A 26 2.65 -20.81 -10.97
CA LEU A 26 1.97 -20.67 -12.25
C LEU A 26 1.79 -19.21 -12.66
N ILE A 27 1.41 -18.34 -11.72
CA ILE A 27 1.30 -16.89 -11.97
C ILE A 27 2.66 -16.32 -12.36
N CYS A 28 3.73 -16.65 -11.63
CA CYS A 28 5.08 -16.20 -11.95
C CYS A 28 5.52 -16.69 -13.33
N VAL A 29 5.38 -17.98 -13.62
CA VAL A 29 5.74 -18.57 -14.92
C VAL A 29 4.98 -17.89 -16.05
N PHE A 30 3.65 -17.74 -15.91
CA PHE A 30 2.84 -17.04 -16.91
C PHE A 30 3.30 -15.61 -17.15
N LEU A 31 3.53 -14.86 -16.06
CA LEU A 31 3.91 -13.46 -16.10
C LEU A 31 5.26 -13.27 -16.79
N PHE A 32 6.27 -14.05 -16.41
CA PHE A 32 7.62 -13.94 -16.98
C PHE A 32 7.69 -14.51 -18.40
N ALA A 33 7.02 -15.63 -18.69
CA ALA A 33 7.04 -16.24 -20.02
C ALA A 33 6.37 -15.37 -21.10
N ASN A 34 5.36 -14.57 -20.74
CA ASN A 34 4.68 -13.69 -21.68
C ASN A 34 5.19 -12.24 -21.64
N GLY A 35 5.63 -11.76 -20.48
CA GLY A 35 6.06 -10.36 -20.33
C GLY A 35 7.50 -10.10 -20.80
N ILE A 36 8.45 -11.04 -20.57
CA ILE A 36 9.85 -10.85 -21.00
C ILE A 36 9.98 -10.78 -22.53
N PRO A 37 9.34 -11.66 -23.32
CA PRO A 37 9.39 -11.55 -24.77
C PRO A 37 8.82 -10.24 -25.30
N GLY A 38 7.71 -9.75 -24.73
CA GLY A 38 7.12 -8.45 -25.08
C GLY A 38 8.07 -7.29 -24.79
N MET A 39 8.71 -7.31 -23.60
CA MET A 39 9.71 -6.32 -23.23
C MET A 39 10.94 -6.35 -24.16
N ALA A 40 11.39 -7.55 -24.57
CA ALA A 40 12.51 -7.71 -25.51
C ALA A 40 12.19 -7.17 -26.92
N LYS A 41 10.96 -7.39 -27.42
CA LYS A 41 10.50 -6.85 -28.71
C LYS A 41 10.48 -5.32 -28.75
N ILE A 42 10.06 -4.68 -27.66
CA ILE A 42 10.01 -3.22 -27.53
C ILE A 42 11.41 -2.63 -27.30
N GLY A 43 12.27 -3.41 -26.63
CA GLY A 43 13.57 -3.02 -26.13
C GLY A 43 13.47 -2.58 -24.66
N VAL A 44 14.16 -3.32 -23.78
CA VAL A 44 14.06 -3.18 -22.31
C VAL A 44 14.25 -1.74 -21.86
N PHE A 45 15.26 -1.05 -22.39
CA PHE A 45 15.57 0.32 -21.99
C PHE A 45 14.50 1.32 -22.47
N LYS A 46 14.01 1.15 -23.71
CA LYS A 46 12.92 1.99 -24.26
C LYS A 46 11.63 1.79 -23.48
N PHE A 47 11.36 0.56 -23.04
CA PHE A 47 10.19 0.23 -22.25
C PHE A 47 10.26 0.86 -20.86
N LEU A 48 11.34 0.66 -20.12
CA LEU A 48 11.50 1.13 -18.74
C LEU A 48 11.68 2.64 -18.63
N ALA A 49 12.53 3.23 -19.48
CA ALA A 49 12.88 4.65 -19.43
C ALA A 49 12.06 5.53 -20.40
N GLY A 50 11.18 4.94 -21.20
CA GLY A 50 10.34 5.69 -22.14
C GLY A 50 9.32 6.57 -21.42
N GLU A 51 9.22 7.82 -21.83
CA GLU A 51 8.33 8.83 -21.22
C GLU A 51 6.94 8.89 -21.84
N LYS A 52 6.69 8.15 -22.93
CA LYS A 52 5.44 8.22 -23.68
C LYS A 52 4.80 6.85 -23.78
N TRP A 53 3.51 6.80 -23.45
CA TRP A 53 2.66 5.63 -23.64
C TRP A 53 1.61 5.95 -24.70
N LYS A 54 1.74 5.40 -25.90
CA LYS A 54 0.84 5.58 -27.04
C LYS A 54 0.73 4.27 -27.82
N PRO A 55 -0.11 3.32 -27.37
CA PRO A 55 -0.25 2.00 -28.02
C PRO A 55 -0.62 2.07 -29.50
N GLY A 56 -1.44 3.06 -29.91
CA GLY A 56 -1.81 3.24 -31.32
C GLY A 56 -0.64 3.59 -32.25
N ASN A 57 0.53 3.94 -31.71
CA ASN A 57 1.75 4.25 -32.47
C ASN A 57 2.91 3.31 -32.08
N ASP A 58 2.62 2.18 -31.45
CA ASP A 58 3.60 1.20 -30.95
C ASP A 58 4.67 1.79 -30.01
N ILE A 59 4.30 2.82 -29.24
CA ILE A 59 5.16 3.44 -28.24
C ILE A 59 4.72 3.02 -26.84
N TYR A 60 5.58 2.26 -26.15
CA TYR A 60 5.29 1.63 -24.87
C TYR A 60 6.31 2.02 -23.79
N GLY A 61 6.38 3.29 -23.41
CA GLY A 61 7.23 3.75 -22.32
C GLY A 61 6.46 3.80 -21.00
N ILE A 62 6.94 3.14 -19.95
CA ILE A 62 6.24 3.03 -18.66
C ILE A 62 6.83 3.91 -17.54
N LEU A 63 7.85 4.70 -17.81
CA LEU A 63 8.46 5.58 -16.80
C LEU A 63 7.45 6.49 -16.08
N PRO A 64 6.48 7.11 -16.76
CA PRO A 64 5.46 7.92 -16.08
C PRO A 64 4.64 7.13 -15.06
N MET A 65 4.32 5.85 -15.36
CA MET A 65 3.56 4.97 -14.48
C MET A 65 4.39 4.49 -13.29
N ILE A 66 5.68 4.24 -13.48
CA ILE A 66 6.61 3.91 -12.39
C ILE A 66 6.68 5.08 -11.42
N LEU A 67 6.95 6.30 -11.92
CA LEU A 67 7.01 7.49 -11.08
C LEU A 67 5.66 7.81 -10.45
N GLY A 68 4.55 7.62 -11.18
CA GLY A 68 3.21 7.77 -10.65
C GLY A 68 2.94 6.86 -9.46
N SER A 69 3.30 5.58 -9.57
CA SER A 69 3.18 4.61 -8.47
C SER A 69 4.03 5.00 -7.27
N ILE A 70 5.27 5.45 -7.50
CA ILE A 70 6.18 5.90 -6.43
C ILE A 70 5.63 7.14 -5.72
N TYR A 71 5.24 8.18 -6.46
CA TYR A 71 4.77 9.43 -5.86
C TYR A 71 3.50 9.26 -5.05
N VAL A 72 2.52 8.51 -5.57
CA VAL A 72 1.28 8.23 -4.85
C VAL A 72 1.55 7.41 -3.59
N THR A 73 2.41 6.39 -3.67
CA THR A 73 2.77 5.55 -2.52
C THR A 73 3.55 6.34 -1.46
N VAL A 74 4.54 7.11 -1.86
CA VAL A 74 5.32 7.96 -0.94
C VAL A 74 4.40 8.98 -0.25
N GLY A 75 3.51 9.61 -1.00
CA GLY A 75 2.52 10.53 -0.43
C GLY A 75 1.58 9.85 0.56
N ALA A 76 1.11 8.63 0.26
CA ALA A 76 0.30 7.84 1.17
C ALA A 76 1.04 7.48 2.47
N ILE A 77 2.34 7.15 2.39
CA ILE A 77 3.19 6.85 3.54
C ILE A 77 3.39 8.10 4.40
N ILE A 78 3.71 9.24 3.79
CA ILE A 78 3.94 10.51 4.51
C ILE A 78 2.70 10.90 5.33
N ILE A 79 1.50 10.63 4.82
CA ILE A 79 0.25 10.94 5.51
C ILE A 79 -0.15 9.81 6.48
N GLY A 80 -0.17 8.57 6.00
CA GLY A 80 -0.73 7.43 6.73
C GLY A 80 0.14 6.94 7.88
N VAL A 81 1.48 6.93 7.72
CA VAL A 81 2.38 6.40 8.76
C VAL A 81 2.35 7.24 10.04
N PRO A 82 2.53 8.57 10.00
CA PRO A 82 2.47 9.37 11.23
C PRO A 82 1.12 9.26 11.93
N VAL A 83 0.02 9.39 11.18
CA VAL A 83 -1.34 9.29 11.74
C VAL A 83 -1.57 7.90 12.33
N GLY A 84 -1.17 6.84 11.62
CA GLY A 84 -1.30 5.46 12.07
C GLY A 84 -0.52 5.17 13.35
N ILE A 85 0.75 5.60 13.43
CA ILE A 85 1.60 5.41 14.62
C ILE A 85 1.05 6.18 15.81
N PHE A 86 0.70 7.46 15.65
CA PHE A 86 0.13 8.23 16.76
C PHE A 86 -1.19 7.65 17.26
N THR A 87 -2.04 7.18 16.35
CA THR A 87 -3.28 6.48 16.70
C THR A 87 -2.98 5.18 17.46
N ALA A 88 -2.00 4.39 17.02
CA ALA A 88 -1.59 3.15 17.68
C ALA A 88 -1.06 3.41 19.10
N VAL A 89 -0.21 4.44 19.29
CA VAL A 89 0.29 4.86 20.63
C VAL A 89 -0.87 5.28 21.51
N PHE A 90 -1.78 6.12 21.01
CA PHE A 90 -2.97 6.53 21.73
C PHE A 90 -3.81 5.33 22.17
N MET A 91 -4.11 4.42 21.26
CA MET A 91 -4.92 3.22 21.55
C MET A 91 -4.24 2.26 22.53
N ALA A 92 -2.91 2.11 22.44
CA ALA A 92 -2.18 1.20 23.30
C ALA A 92 -1.99 1.70 24.73
N LYS A 93 -1.79 3.02 24.92
CA LYS A 93 -1.34 3.59 26.21
C LYS A 93 -2.27 4.63 26.81
N PHE A 94 -3.00 5.39 26.01
CA PHE A 94 -3.81 6.53 26.50
C PHE A 94 -5.32 6.34 26.39
N CYS A 95 -5.77 5.38 25.58
CA CYS A 95 -7.20 5.21 25.33
C CYS A 95 -7.93 4.65 26.55
N PRO A 96 -9.00 5.31 27.03
CA PRO A 96 -9.83 4.78 28.11
C PRO A 96 -10.42 3.42 27.77
N LYS A 97 -10.40 2.47 28.72
CA LYS A 97 -10.91 1.11 28.54
C LYS A 97 -12.35 1.04 28.01
N LYS A 98 -13.17 2.06 28.33
CA LYS A 98 -14.57 2.14 27.86
C LYS A 98 -14.70 2.50 26.38
N ILE A 99 -13.77 3.31 25.83
CA ILE A 99 -13.82 3.83 24.46
C ILE A 99 -13.05 2.89 23.51
N TYR A 100 -12.02 2.21 24.01
CA TYR A 100 -11.16 1.35 23.23
C TYR A 100 -11.89 0.35 22.32
N PRO A 101 -12.89 -0.45 22.79
CA PRO A 101 -13.56 -1.43 21.92
C PRO A 101 -14.27 -0.78 20.75
N TYR A 102 -14.86 0.40 20.93
CA TYR A 102 -15.56 1.11 19.84
C TYR A 102 -14.57 1.65 18.80
N LEU A 103 -13.44 2.23 19.25
CA LEU A 103 -12.40 2.69 18.33
C LEU A 103 -11.76 1.53 17.57
N LYS A 104 -11.48 0.42 18.26
CA LYS A 104 -10.94 -0.78 17.64
C LYS A 104 -11.88 -1.30 16.55
N GLN A 105 -13.17 -1.44 16.89
CA GLN A 105 -14.17 -1.89 15.94
C GLN A 105 -14.32 -0.92 14.75
N ALA A 106 -14.24 0.38 14.95
CA ALA A 106 -14.30 1.36 13.87
C ALA A 106 -13.10 1.22 12.91
N ILE A 107 -11.89 1.01 13.46
CA ILE A 107 -10.69 0.79 12.64
C ILE A 107 -10.77 -0.54 11.88
N ASP A 108 -11.26 -1.60 12.53
CA ASP A 108 -11.43 -2.90 11.88
C ASP A 108 -12.50 -2.85 10.76
N LEU A 109 -13.56 -2.04 10.95
CA LEU A 109 -14.56 -1.77 9.90
C LEU A 109 -13.94 -1.05 8.70
N LEU A 110 -13.05 -0.07 8.92
CA LEU A 110 -12.33 0.58 7.82
C LEU A 110 -11.53 -0.43 6.99
N ALA A 111 -10.91 -1.43 7.62
CA ALA A 111 -10.20 -2.48 6.90
C ALA A 111 -11.12 -3.34 6.01
N GLY A 112 -12.39 -3.48 6.38
CA GLY A 112 -13.39 -4.25 5.67
C GLY A 112 -14.07 -3.53 4.50
N ILE A 113 -13.90 -2.21 4.35
CA ILE A 113 -14.51 -1.44 3.25
C ILE A 113 -13.85 -1.82 1.92
N PRO A 114 -14.65 -2.20 0.87
CA PRO A 114 -14.12 -2.46 -0.46
C PRO A 114 -13.43 -1.22 -1.07
N SER A 115 -12.33 -1.43 -1.80
CA SER A 115 -11.55 -0.32 -2.36
C SER A 115 -12.34 0.56 -3.34
N VAL A 116 -13.31 -0.02 -4.05
CA VAL A 116 -14.21 0.74 -4.94
C VAL A 116 -15.05 1.76 -4.16
N VAL A 117 -15.50 1.40 -2.95
CA VAL A 117 -16.25 2.32 -2.08
C VAL A 117 -15.35 3.46 -1.60
N TYR A 118 -14.10 3.16 -1.24
CA TYR A 118 -13.11 4.19 -0.96
C TYR A 118 -12.87 5.11 -2.16
N GLY A 119 -12.76 4.54 -3.38
CA GLY A 119 -12.62 5.32 -4.60
C GLY A 119 -13.79 6.25 -4.85
N PHE A 120 -15.02 5.76 -4.66
CA PHE A 120 -16.23 6.57 -4.76
C PHE A 120 -16.28 7.68 -3.70
N PHE A 121 -15.96 7.37 -2.45
CA PHE A 121 -15.81 8.37 -1.40
C PHE A 121 -14.75 9.42 -1.78
N GLY A 122 -13.61 8.99 -2.28
CA GLY A 122 -12.55 9.88 -2.77
C GLY A 122 -13.05 10.83 -3.86
N LEU A 123 -13.82 10.30 -4.83
CA LEU A 123 -14.36 11.07 -5.93
C LEU A 123 -15.39 12.13 -5.46
N VAL A 124 -16.25 11.75 -4.52
CA VAL A 124 -17.36 12.62 -4.07
C VAL A 124 -16.93 13.62 -2.99
N VAL A 125 -15.96 13.26 -2.15
CA VAL A 125 -15.56 14.07 -1.00
C VAL A 125 -14.17 14.66 -1.16
N ILE A 126 -13.14 13.83 -1.43
CA ILE A 126 -11.74 14.29 -1.43
C ILE A 126 -11.43 15.12 -2.68
N VAL A 127 -11.89 14.68 -3.85
CA VAL A 127 -11.65 15.42 -5.12
C VAL A 127 -12.19 16.86 -5.07
N PRO A 128 -13.45 17.14 -4.63
CA PRO A 128 -13.93 18.50 -4.46
C PRO A 128 -13.10 19.32 -3.48
N MET A 129 -12.73 18.74 -2.32
CA MET A 129 -11.87 19.42 -1.33
C MET A 129 -10.51 19.80 -1.90
N VAL A 130 -9.88 18.89 -2.65
CA VAL A 130 -8.58 19.17 -3.29
C VAL A 130 -8.74 20.15 -4.44
N ARG A 131 -9.88 20.16 -5.16
CA ARG A 131 -10.18 21.17 -6.18
C ARG A 131 -10.28 22.56 -5.58
N GLU A 132 -11.02 22.73 -4.49
CA GLU A 132 -11.10 24.02 -3.79
C GLU A 132 -9.72 24.52 -3.33
N LEU A 133 -8.87 23.61 -2.84
CA LEU A 133 -7.48 23.93 -2.50
C LEU A 133 -6.68 24.35 -3.74
N THR A 134 -6.87 23.66 -4.85
CA THR A 134 -6.20 23.97 -6.14
C THR A 134 -6.58 25.35 -6.65
N ASP A 135 -7.87 25.68 -6.57
CA ASP A 135 -8.41 26.98 -6.97
C ASP A 135 -7.89 28.10 -6.06
N ALA A 136 -7.86 27.86 -4.73
CA ALA A 136 -7.33 28.81 -3.74
C ALA A 136 -5.82 29.10 -3.94
N LEU A 137 -5.05 28.10 -4.40
CA LEU A 137 -3.62 28.24 -4.72
C LEU A 137 -3.36 28.75 -6.15
N HIS A 138 -4.40 29.05 -6.92
CA HIS A 138 -4.30 29.39 -8.37
C HIS A 138 -3.48 28.37 -9.16
N ALA A 139 -3.53 27.09 -8.76
CA ALA A 139 -2.82 26.00 -9.41
C ALA A 139 -3.68 25.35 -10.50
N VAL A 140 -3.03 24.67 -11.44
CA VAL A 140 -3.73 23.95 -12.52
C VAL A 140 -4.04 22.54 -12.09
N GLY A 141 -5.33 22.19 -11.95
CA GLY A 141 -5.80 20.84 -11.61
C GLY A 141 -7.32 20.81 -11.44
N ASP A 142 -7.91 19.64 -11.63
CA ASP A 142 -9.34 19.39 -11.48
C ASP A 142 -9.70 18.73 -10.13
N GLY A 143 -8.73 18.66 -9.22
CA GLY A 143 -8.86 17.96 -7.94
C GLY A 143 -8.50 16.46 -8.01
N THR A 144 -8.39 15.87 -9.23
CA THR A 144 -7.85 14.52 -9.39
C THR A 144 -6.33 14.56 -9.52
N GLY A 145 -5.62 13.61 -8.95
CA GLY A 145 -4.15 13.57 -9.08
C GLY A 145 -3.43 12.88 -7.93
N ILE A 146 -2.12 13.16 -7.85
CA ILE A 146 -1.23 12.52 -6.89
C ILE A 146 -1.67 12.82 -5.46
N LEU A 147 -2.00 14.08 -5.12
CA LEU A 147 -2.38 14.46 -3.76
C LEU A 147 -3.64 13.74 -3.30
N THR A 148 -4.69 13.74 -4.13
CA THR A 148 -5.96 13.08 -3.82
C THR A 148 -5.79 11.58 -3.64
N ALA A 149 -5.02 10.94 -4.56
CA ALA A 149 -4.70 9.52 -4.45
C ALA A 149 -3.87 9.22 -3.19
N SER A 150 -2.90 10.07 -2.85
CA SER A 150 -2.08 9.92 -1.64
C SER A 150 -2.89 10.02 -0.35
N ILE A 151 -3.83 10.97 -0.26
CA ILE A 151 -4.73 11.13 0.90
C ILE A 151 -5.59 9.87 1.04
N LEU A 152 -6.23 9.44 -0.03
CA LEU A 152 -7.11 8.26 0.01
C LEU A 152 -6.35 6.99 0.37
N LEU A 153 -5.21 6.72 -0.28
CA LEU A 153 -4.39 5.56 0.04
C LEU A 153 -3.82 5.65 1.46
N GLY A 154 -3.46 6.85 1.92
CA GLY A 154 -3.06 7.11 3.30
C GLY A 154 -4.14 6.65 4.30
N LEU A 155 -5.41 6.97 4.03
CA LEU A 155 -6.54 6.50 4.85
C LEU A 155 -6.71 4.97 4.78
N MET A 156 -6.55 4.36 3.60
CA MET A 156 -6.71 2.92 3.40
C MET A 156 -5.65 2.07 4.08
N ILE A 157 -4.44 2.59 4.30
CA ILE A 157 -3.36 1.87 4.99
C ILE A 157 -3.40 2.03 6.51
N LEU A 158 -4.17 2.99 7.05
CA LEU A 158 -4.27 3.26 8.49
C LEU A 158 -4.62 2.00 9.32
N PRO A 159 -5.65 1.20 8.98
CA PRO A 159 -6.00 0.04 9.79
C PRO A 159 -4.84 -0.94 9.96
N THR A 160 -4.08 -1.18 8.88
CA THR A 160 -2.94 -2.09 8.88
C THR A 160 -1.83 -1.56 9.78
N ILE A 161 -1.45 -0.28 9.63
CA ILE A 161 -0.39 0.35 10.43
C ILE A 161 -0.79 0.40 11.90
N ILE A 162 -2.02 0.83 12.19
CA ILE A 162 -2.54 0.92 13.56
C ILE A 162 -2.54 -0.46 14.22
N GLY A 163 -3.10 -1.46 13.55
CA GLY A 163 -3.26 -2.81 14.13
C GLY A 163 -1.92 -3.46 14.48
N VAL A 164 -0.96 -3.42 13.57
CA VAL A 164 0.38 -4.02 13.78
C VAL A 164 1.16 -3.21 14.82
N SER A 165 1.16 -1.87 14.71
CA SER A 165 1.89 -0.99 15.64
C SER A 165 1.30 -1.05 17.05
N GLU A 166 -0.03 -1.06 17.19
CA GLU A 166 -0.70 -1.21 18.48
C GLU A 166 -0.31 -2.52 19.17
N SER A 167 -0.35 -3.63 18.42
CA SER A 167 0.02 -4.96 18.94
C SER A 167 1.48 -4.98 19.42
N ALA A 168 2.40 -4.38 18.66
CA ALA A 168 3.80 -4.27 19.04
C ALA A 168 4.01 -3.43 20.30
N ILE A 169 3.29 -2.30 20.43
CA ILE A 169 3.38 -1.43 21.61
C ILE A 169 2.79 -2.10 22.86
N ARG A 170 1.71 -2.88 22.71
CA ARG A 170 1.10 -3.64 23.83
C ARG A 170 1.96 -4.81 24.28
N ALA A 171 2.79 -5.36 23.41
CA ALA A 171 3.71 -6.46 23.76
C ALA A 171 4.85 -6.00 24.69
N VAL A 172 5.03 -4.70 24.90
CA VAL A 172 6.03 -4.15 25.84
C VAL A 172 5.64 -4.47 27.28
N PRO A 173 6.52 -5.08 28.09
CA PRO A 173 6.26 -5.31 29.50
C PRO A 173 5.88 -4.03 30.27
N GLU A 174 4.82 -4.08 31.06
CA GLU A 174 4.28 -2.90 31.79
C GLU A 174 5.26 -2.40 32.87
N SER A 175 6.19 -3.26 33.32
CA SER A 175 7.25 -2.92 34.28
C SER A 175 8.13 -1.72 33.85
N TYR A 176 8.32 -1.50 32.55
CA TYR A 176 9.05 -0.31 32.07
C TYR A 176 8.29 0.99 32.36
N TYR A 177 6.97 0.96 32.17
CA TYR A 177 6.11 2.10 32.43
C TYR A 177 5.99 2.37 33.94
N GLU A 178 5.68 1.34 34.73
CA GLU A 178 5.53 1.41 36.18
C GLU A 178 6.84 1.84 36.87
N GLY A 179 7.98 1.28 36.43
CA GLY A 179 9.29 1.66 36.93
C GLY A 179 9.62 3.15 36.69
N SER A 180 9.26 3.68 35.54
CA SER A 180 9.45 5.11 35.23
C SER A 180 8.56 6.00 36.09
N LEU A 181 7.30 5.60 36.33
CA LEU A 181 6.40 6.30 37.24
C LEU A 181 6.91 6.31 38.69
N ALA A 182 7.45 5.15 39.14
CA ALA A 182 8.02 5.03 40.50
C ALA A 182 9.23 5.96 40.70
N LEU A 183 9.95 6.29 39.62
CA LEU A 183 11.04 7.29 39.67
C LEU A 183 10.55 8.75 39.57
N GLY A 184 9.24 8.99 39.57
CA GLY A 184 8.63 10.31 39.55
C GLY A 184 8.41 10.94 38.18
N ALA A 185 8.53 10.17 37.09
CA ALA A 185 8.19 10.69 35.77
C ALA A 185 6.66 10.78 35.59
N ASP A 186 6.20 11.75 34.80
CA ASP A 186 4.78 11.85 34.47
C ASP A 186 4.38 10.73 33.45
N PRO A 187 3.08 10.42 33.32
CA PRO A 187 2.60 9.35 32.42
C PRO A 187 3.02 9.53 30.95
N ILE A 188 2.99 10.75 30.43
CA ILE A 188 3.37 11.03 29.03
C ILE A 188 4.86 10.78 28.85
N ARG A 189 5.68 11.32 29.74
CA ARG A 189 7.13 11.15 29.72
C ARG A 189 7.53 9.68 29.87
N SER A 190 6.85 8.93 30.73
CA SER A 190 7.06 7.49 30.91
C SER A 190 6.77 6.69 29.65
N VAL A 191 5.75 7.05 28.87
CA VAL A 191 5.48 6.39 27.58
C VAL A 191 6.57 6.73 26.55
N PHE A 192 6.84 8.01 26.31
CA PHE A 192 7.71 8.42 25.20
C PHE A 192 9.19 8.23 25.49
N PHE A 193 9.65 8.34 26.74
CA PHE A 193 11.08 8.29 27.08
C PHE A 193 11.52 7.02 27.83
N ALA A 194 10.59 6.19 28.30
CA ALA A 194 10.93 4.91 28.92
C ALA A 194 10.34 3.73 28.14
N THR A 195 8.99 3.68 27.97
CA THR A 195 8.31 2.52 27.38
C THR A 195 8.63 2.33 25.90
N LEU A 196 8.48 3.37 25.08
CA LEU A 196 8.75 3.27 23.64
C LEU A 196 10.24 3.03 23.33
N PRO A 197 11.22 3.71 23.96
CA PRO A 197 12.63 3.42 23.75
C PRO A 197 13.11 2.07 24.27
N ALA A 198 12.61 1.63 25.44
CA ALA A 198 12.99 0.33 26.03
C ALA A 198 12.59 -0.85 25.15
N ALA A 199 11.52 -0.72 24.41
CA ALA A 199 11.03 -1.73 23.48
C ALA A 199 11.39 -1.44 22.03
N LYS A 200 12.36 -0.56 21.79
CA LYS A 200 12.72 -0.03 20.48
C LYS A 200 12.83 -1.12 19.40
N SER A 201 13.50 -2.24 19.68
CA SER A 201 13.68 -3.32 18.70
C SER A 201 12.36 -4.00 18.33
N GLY A 202 11.51 -4.34 19.30
CA GLY A 202 10.21 -4.99 19.07
C GLY A 202 9.18 -4.04 18.44
N ILE A 203 9.12 -2.79 18.92
CA ILE A 203 8.22 -1.77 18.37
C ILE A 203 8.65 -1.42 16.94
N MET A 204 9.93 -1.20 16.69
CA MET A 204 10.44 -0.87 15.36
C MET A 204 10.13 -2.01 14.36
N ALA A 205 10.37 -3.26 14.73
CA ALA A 205 10.03 -4.39 13.87
C ALA A 205 8.52 -4.43 13.54
N GLY A 206 7.66 -4.26 14.54
CA GLY A 206 6.21 -4.23 14.34
C GLY A 206 5.73 -3.05 13.50
N VAL A 207 6.23 -1.84 13.78
CA VAL A 207 5.91 -0.63 13.02
C VAL A 207 6.41 -0.76 11.57
N MET A 208 7.65 -1.23 11.38
CA MET A 208 8.21 -1.45 10.04
C MET A 208 7.39 -2.48 9.27
N THR A 209 6.98 -3.60 9.90
CA THR A 209 6.08 -4.57 9.27
C THR A 209 4.77 -3.92 8.84
N GLY A 210 4.16 -3.10 9.69
CA GLY A 210 2.94 -2.35 9.36
C GLY A 210 3.13 -1.42 8.16
N ILE A 211 4.26 -0.72 8.09
CA ILE A 211 4.62 0.15 6.97
C ILE A 211 4.79 -0.66 5.68
N VAL A 212 5.54 -1.76 5.71
CA VAL A 212 5.78 -2.62 4.54
C VAL A 212 4.47 -3.19 3.99
N LEU A 213 3.60 -3.71 4.86
CA LEU A 213 2.28 -4.18 4.46
C LEU A 213 1.42 -3.05 3.86
N GLY A 214 1.49 -1.85 4.45
CA GLY A 214 0.83 -0.66 3.93
C GLY A 214 1.34 -0.25 2.55
N ILE A 215 2.67 -0.28 2.34
CA ILE A 215 3.31 0.00 1.04
C ILE A 215 2.85 -1.02 0.00
N GLY A 216 2.91 -2.31 0.32
CA GLY A 216 2.47 -3.37 -0.59
C GLY A 216 1.01 -3.18 -1.03
N ARG A 217 0.13 -2.82 -0.08
CA ARG A 217 -1.26 -2.50 -0.36
C ARG A 217 -1.42 -1.24 -1.23
N ALA A 218 -0.69 -0.17 -0.93
CA ALA A 218 -0.76 1.08 -1.69
C ALA A 218 -0.28 0.94 -3.14
N ILE A 219 0.82 0.21 -3.36
CA ILE A 219 1.35 -0.05 -4.71
C ILE A 219 0.39 -0.93 -5.51
N GLY A 220 -0.25 -1.91 -4.87
CA GLY A 220 -1.20 -2.83 -5.50
C GLY A 220 -2.58 -2.25 -5.73
N GLU A 221 -2.91 -1.10 -5.12
CA GLU A 221 -4.25 -0.54 -5.20
C GLU A 221 -4.56 -0.04 -6.61
N THR A 222 -5.67 -0.51 -7.14
CA THR A 222 -6.07 -0.26 -8.53
C THR A 222 -7.38 0.49 -8.62
N MET A 223 -8.45 -0.08 -8.03
CA MET A 223 -9.81 0.40 -8.26
C MET A 223 -10.06 1.79 -7.66
N ALA A 224 -9.58 2.04 -6.44
CA ALA A 224 -9.69 3.35 -5.84
C ALA A 224 -8.89 4.39 -6.63
N VAL A 225 -7.66 4.03 -7.05
CA VAL A 225 -6.76 4.94 -7.78
C VAL A 225 -7.29 5.30 -9.17
N ILE A 226 -7.89 4.34 -9.91
CA ILE A 226 -8.54 4.62 -11.22
C ILE A 226 -9.55 5.76 -11.09
N MET A 227 -10.31 5.81 -10.01
CA MET A 227 -11.38 6.79 -9.86
C MET A 227 -10.89 8.21 -9.58
N ILE A 228 -9.71 8.38 -8.95
CA ILE A 228 -9.30 9.67 -8.37
C ILE A 228 -7.94 10.19 -8.83
N ALA A 229 -7.12 9.35 -9.48
CA ALA A 229 -5.77 9.74 -9.87
C ALA A 229 -5.69 10.53 -11.19
N GLY A 230 -6.80 10.69 -11.92
CA GLY A 230 -6.86 11.41 -13.19
C GLY A 230 -6.32 10.64 -14.41
N ASN A 231 -5.71 9.46 -14.21
CA ASN A 231 -5.30 8.47 -15.22
C ASN A 231 -4.50 9.00 -16.42
N GLN A 232 -3.68 10.02 -16.25
CA GLN A 232 -2.90 10.64 -17.31
C GLN A 232 -1.57 9.88 -17.52
N PRO A 233 -1.32 9.28 -18.71
CA PRO A 233 -0.10 8.52 -18.98
C PRO A 233 1.04 9.46 -19.43
N ARG A 234 1.36 10.46 -18.64
CA ARG A 234 2.41 11.45 -18.90
C ARG A 234 3.22 11.70 -17.64
N MET A 235 4.43 12.25 -17.84
CA MET A 235 5.31 12.60 -16.72
C MET A 235 4.61 13.58 -15.78
N PRO A 236 4.50 13.28 -14.48
CA PRO A 236 3.90 14.18 -13.50
C PRO A 236 4.80 15.38 -13.26
N LYS A 237 4.24 16.58 -13.40
CA LYS A 237 4.95 17.86 -13.19
C LYS A 237 4.64 18.53 -11.85
N GLY A 238 3.70 17.97 -11.09
CA GLY A 238 3.28 18.50 -9.79
C GLY A 238 2.30 17.57 -9.07
N ILE A 239 2.18 17.75 -7.76
CA ILE A 239 1.36 16.91 -6.87
C ILE A 239 -0.16 17.07 -7.11
N LEU A 240 -0.60 18.15 -7.73
CA LEU A 240 -2.00 18.42 -8.04
C LEU A 240 -2.41 17.93 -9.43
N GLN A 241 -1.47 17.33 -10.18
CA GLN A 241 -1.75 16.85 -11.53
C GLN A 241 -2.13 15.38 -11.55
N GLY A 242 -2.96 15.02 -12.55
CA GLY A 242 -3.35 13.65 -12.81
C GLY A 242 -2.15 12.77 -13.17
N VAL A 243 -2.17 11.54 -12.68
CA VAL A 243 -1.13 10.53 -12.87
C VAL A 243 -1.77 9.18 -13.14
N ARG A 244 -1.03 8.30 -13.82
CA ARG A 244 -1.39 6.90 -13.99
C ARG A 244 -0.37 6.02 -13.27
N THR A 245 -0.84 5.03 -12.50
CA THR A 245 0.03 4.05 -11.85
C THR A 245 0.22 2.80 -12.73
N LEU A 246 1.17 1.93 -12.39
CA LEU A 246 1.41 0.68 -13.11
C LEU A 246 0.15 -0.21 -13.09
N THR A 247 -0.48 -0.35 -11.93
CA THR A 247 -1.69 -1.16 -11.75
C THR A 247 -2.89 -0.61 -12.53
N THR A 248 -3.09 0.72 -12.50
CA THR A 248 -4.18 1.36 -13.23
C THR A 248 -3.98 1.26 -14.74
N ASN A 249 -2.73 1.34 -15.23
CA ASN A 249 -2.42 1.14 -16.65
C ASN A 249 -2.84 -0.23 -17.14
N ILE A 250 -2.47 -1.28 -16.39
CA ILE A 250 -2.85 -2.66 -16.72
C ILE A 250 -4.38 -2.82 -16.70
N ALA A 251 -5.02 -2.39 -15.62
CA ALA A 251 -6.46 -2.61 -15.44
C ALA A 251 -7.33 -1.87 -16.46
N MET A 252 -6.93 -0.66 -16.87
CA MET A 252 -7.69 0.14 -17.83
C MET A 252 -7.59 -0.37 -19.26
N GLU A 253 -6.42 -0.91 -19.65
CA GLU A 253 -6.16 -1.21 -21.05
C GLU A 253 -6.18 -2.72 -21.37
N MET A 254 -6.04 -3.61 -20.38
CA MET A 254 -5.98 -5.07 -20.60
C MET A 254 -7.24 -5.61 -21.30
N GLY A 255 -8.41 -5.01 -21.08
CA GLY A 255 -9.67 -5.50 -21.62
C GLY A 255 -9.81 -5.38 -23.15
N TYR A 256 -9.04 -4.48 -23.78
CA TYR A 256 -9.08 -4.26 -25.24
C TYR A 256 -7.70 -4.41 -25.91
N ALA A 257 -6.65 -4.66 -25.13
CA ALA A 257 -5.31 -4.80 -25.66
C ALA A 257 -5.15 -6.09 -26.47
N GLN A 258 -4.51 -5.99 -27.64
CA GLN A 258 -4.19 -7.09 -28.53
C GLN A 258 -2.69 -7.12 -28.84
N ASP A 259 -2.18 -8.24 -29.29
CA ASP A 259 -0.81 -8.43 -29.77
C ASP A 259 0.27 -7.79 -28.86
N LEU A 260 1.13 -6.95 -29.43
CA LEU A 260 2.22 -6.29 -28.73
C LEU A 260 1.75 -5.40 -27.57
N HIS A 261 0.58 -4.76 -27.71
CA HIS A 261 0.00 -3.97 -26.62
C HIS A 261 -0.30 -4.84 -25.39
N ARG A 262 -0.89 -6.02 -25.59
CA ARG A 262 -1.17 -6.97 -24.51
C ARG A 262 0.13 -7.51 -23.88
N GLU A 263 1.13 -7.82 -24.71
CA GLU A 263 2.45 -8.22 -24.21
C GLU A 263 3.10 -7.10 -23.36
N ALA A 264 2.99 -5.83 -23.80
CA ALA A 264 3.50 -4.69 -23.06
C ALA A 264 2.81 -4.49 -21.70
N LEU A 265 1.50 -4.74 -21.61
CA LEU A 265 0.78 -4.68 -20.32
C LEU A 265 1.18 -5.83 -19.39
N ILE A 266 1.40 -7.05 -19.93
CA ILE A 266 1.93 -8.17 -19.13
C ILE A 266 3.36 -7.85 -18.67
N ALA A 267 4.19 -7.26 -19.54
CA ALA A 267 5.52 -6.77 -19.17
C ALA A 267 5.49 -5.71 -18.08
N THR A 268 4.47 -4.81 -18.10
CA THR A 268 4.24 -3.87 -17.00
C THR A 268 3.95 -4.60 -15.68
N GLY A 269 3.22 -5.72 -15.74
CA GLY A 269 3.00 -6.62 -14.61
C GLY A 269 4.28 -7.25 -14.07
N VAL A 270 5.22 -7.66 -14.97
CA VAL A 270 6.55 -8.13 -14.55
C VAL A 270 7.31 -7.05 -13.78
N VAL A 271 7.31 -5.81 -14.31
CA VAL A 271 7.98 -4.68 -13.64
C VAL A 271 7.36 -4.40 -12.28
N LEU A 272 6.03 -4.41 -12.18
CA LEU A 272 5.32 -4.24 -10.91
C LEU A 272 5.69 -5.33 -9.90
N PHE A 273 5.71 -6.60 -10.34
CA PHE A 273 6.08 -7.75 -9.49
C PHE A 273 7.51 -7.59 -8.95
N VAL A 274 8.47 -7.30 -9.82
CA VAL A 274 9.88 -7.09 -9.45
C VAL A 274 10.01 -5.88 -8.51
N PHE A 275 9.29 -4.80 -8.77
CA PHE A 275 9.29 -3.60 -7.94
C PHE A 275 8.80 -3.88 -6.51
N VAL A 276 7.67 -4.58 -6.37
CA VAL A 276 7.14 -4.99 -5.06
C VAL A 276 8.09 -5.95 -4.35
N LEU A 277 8.70 -6.89 -5.09
CA LEU A 277 9.66 -7.84 -4.54
C LEU A 277 10.93 -7.14 -4.02
N ILE A 278 11.47 -6.17 -4.77
CA ILE A 278 12.63 -5.38 -4.34
C ILE A 278 12.29 -4.62 -3.04
N ILE A 279 11.15 -3.96 -2.98
CA ILE A 279 10.72 -3.24 -1.78
C ILE A 279 10.64 -4.19 -0.58
N ASN A 280 9.97 -5.33 -0.73
CA ASN A 280 9.83 -6.30 0.35
C ASN A 280 11.20 -6.85 0.81
N LEU A 281 12.13 -7.12 -0.12
CA LEU A 281 13.48 -7.55 0.21
C LEU A 281 14.27 -6.47 0.96
N LEU A 282 14.22 -5.22 0.51
CA LEU A 282 14.90 -4.11 1.17
C LEU A 282 14.45 -3.96 2.63
N PHE A 283 13.15 -4.06 2.88
CA PHE A 283 12.63 -3.96 4.24
C PHE A 283 12.83 -5.24 5.08
N SER A 284 12.95 -6.42 4.45
CA SER A 284 13.24 -7.67 5.15
C SER A 284 14.67 -7.72 5.70
N VAL A 285 15.61 -6.96 5.13
CA VAL A 285 17.02 -6.90 5.54
C VAL A 285 17.25 -5.85 6.63
N MET A 286 16.34 -4.91 6.81
CA MET A 286 16.39 -3.87 7.84
C MET A 286 15.80 -4.34 9.17
#